data_aafdf07251d07625bb047320bae060f5
#
_entry.id   aafdf07251d07625bb047320bae060f5
#
_cell.length_a   1.000
_cell.length_b   1.000
_cell.length_c   1.000
_cell.angle_alpha   90.00
_cell.angle_beta   90.00
_cell.angle_gamma   90.00
#
_symmetry.space_group_name_H-M   'P 1'
#
loop_
_entity.id
_entity.type
_entity.pdbx_description
1 polymer ?
#
loop_
_entity_poly.entity_id
_entity_poly.type
_entity_poly.pdbx_seq_one_letter_code
_entity_poly.pdbx_strand_id
1 'polypeptide(L)'
;MPKTILVVDDEPSILRLVRATLEPKGYNVITVDNGMEAISTAKVKQPDLILLDIMMPKMDGNEVRHKLAEDPRTKDIPVAHLSAVGDFNQQLEAYDEGAIDYITKPFAPQDLRQHVADLLDPLKREEMKRERAKKSGKVRTIVEIMRRTDSK
;
A
#
# COMPACT_ATOMS: atom_id res chain seq x y z
N MET A 1 -0.15 -11.89 20.59
CA MET A 1 -1.21 -11.98 19.58
C MET A 1 -0.62 -11.77 18.19
N PRO A 2 -0.97 -12.62 17.21
CA PRO A 2 -0.44 -12.43 15.86
C PRO A 2 -0.97 -11.15 15.25
N LYS A 3 -0.12 -10.49 14.45
CA LYS A 3 -0.54 -9.32 13.68
C LYS A 3 -1.41 -9.75 12.53
N THR A 4 -2.42 -8.93 12.23
CA THR A 4 -3.37 -9.19 11.15
C THR A 4 -3.05 -8.30 9.96
N ILE A 5 -2.95 -8.92 8.78
CA ILE A 5 -2.65 -8.23 7.52
C ILE A 5 -3.82 -8.44 6.56
N LEU A 6 -4.40 -7.34 6.09
CA LEU A 6 -5.43 -7.37 5.05
C LEU A 6 -4.73 -7.19 3.71
N VAL A 7 -4.96 -8.13 2.79
CA VAL A 7 -4.38 -8.08 1.44
C VAL A 7 -5.51 -7.90 0.43
N VAL A 8 -5.38 -6.89 -0.40
CA VAL A 8 -6.40 -6.51 -1.38
C VAL A 8 -5.79 -6.56 -2.77
N ASP A 9 -6.25 -7.48 -3.61
CA ASP A 9 -5.77 -7.62 -4.98
C ASP A 9 -6.82 -8.40 -5.77
N ASP A 10 -7.08 -8.00 -7.01
CA ASP A 10 -8.05 -8.69 -7.86
C ASP A 10 -7.49 -9.96 -8.53
N GLU A 11 -6.18 -10.20 -8.41
CA GLU A 11 -5.54 -11.41 -8.93
C GLU A 11 -5.47 -12.50 -7.86
N PRO A 12 -6.21 -13.61 -8.02
CA PRO A 12 -6.20 -14.69 -7.02
C PRO A 12 -4.81 -15.28 -6.77
N SER A 13 -3.95 -15.30 -7.78
CA SER A 13 -2.58 -15.81 -7.64
C SER A 13 -1.75 -14.98 -6.66
N ILE A 14 -1.94 -13.66 -6.68
CA ILE A 14 -1.24 -12.76 -5.75
C ILE A 14 -1.75 -12.99 -4.33
N LEU A 15 -3.06 -13.09 -4.16
CA LEU A 15 -3.63 -13.36 -2.82
C LEU A 15 -3.09 -14.67 -2.24
N ARG A 16 -3.01 -15.72 -3.04
CA ARG A 16 -2.46 -17.00 -2.62
C ARG A 16 -0.97 -16.91 -2.27
N LEU A 17 -0.20 -16.20 -3.10
CA LEU A 17 1.24 -16.02 -2.88
C LEU A 17 1.52 -15.27 -1.57
N VAL A 18 0.80 -14.19 -1.35
CA VAL A 18 0.97 -13.37 -0.14
C VAL A 18 0.61 -14.19 1.10
N ARG A 19 -0.52 -14.90 1.06
CA ARG A 19 -0.93 -15.77 2.16
C ARG A 19 0.12 -16.86 2.45
N ALA A 20 0.58 -17.54 1.39
CA ALA A 20 1.57 -18.61 1.54
C ALA A 20 2.92 -18.10 2.06
N THR A 21 3.23 -16.84 1.81
CA THR A 21 4.48 -16.22 2.26
C THR A 21 4.40 -15.76 3.71
N LEU A 22 3.26 -15.22 4.14
CA LEU A 22 3.12 -14.55 5.43
C LEU A 22 2.56 -15.44 6.55
N GLU A 23 1.63 -16.34 6.25
CA GLU A 23 1.06 -17.21 7.29
C GLU A 23 2.10 -18.07 8.02
N PRO A 24 3.09 -18.67 7.33
CA PRO A 24 4.12 -19.45 8.03
C PRO A 24 4.96 -18.62 9.01
N LYS A 25 4.96 -17.31 8.88
CA LYS A 25 5.66 -16.41 9.80
C LYS A 25 4.81 -15.99 11.00
N GLY A 26 3.61 -16.54 11.13
CA GLY A 26 2.73 -16.29 12.27
C GLY A 26 1.76 -15.13 12.07
N TYR A 27 1.71 -14.55 10.88
CA TYR A 27 0.72 -13.48 10.59
C TYR A 27 -0.65 -14.08 10.31
N ASN A 28 -1.68 -13.36 10.73
CA ASN A 28 -3.06 -13.67 10.38
C ASN A 28 -3.39 -12.91 9.10
N VAL A 29 -3.64 -13.61 8.00
CA VAL A 29 -3.84 -12.98 6.67
C VAL A 29 -5.29 -13.08 6.26
N ILE A 30 -5.88 -11.92 5.95
CA ILE A 30 -7.23 -11.80 5.40
C ILE A 30 -7.10 -11.33 3.96
N THR A 31 -7.74 -12.00 3.02
CA THR A 31 -7.68 -11.64 1.60
C THR A 31 -9.04 -11.20 1.10
N VAL A 32 -9.07 -10.11 0.33
CA VAL A 32 -10.25 -9.63 -0.39
C VAL A 32 -9.84 -9.24 -1.80
N ASP A 33 -10.78 -9.25 -2.74
CA ASP A 33 -10.45 -9.06 -4.16
C ASP A 33 -11.01 -7.77 -4.77
N ASN A 34 -11.56 -6.89 -3.95
CA ASN A 34 -12.11 -5.63 -4.44
C ASN A 34 -12.09 -4.54 -3.35
N GLY A 35 -12.19 -3.28 -3.80
CA GLY A 35 -12.07 -2.14 -2.92
C GLY A 35 -13.21 -1.97 -1.93
N MET A 36 -14.45 -2.26 -2.34
CA MET A 36 -15.61 -2.12 -1.45
C MET A 36 -15.49 -3.05 -0.26
N GLU A 37 -15.14 -4.31 -0.52
CA GLU A 37 -14.95 -5.32 0.53
C GLU A 37 -13.75 -4.98 1.41
N ALA A 38 -12.69 -4.40 0.83
CA ALA A 38 -11.53 -3.97 1.59
C ALA A 38 -11.89 -2.93 2.64
N ILE A 39 -12.70 -1.95 2.27
CA ILE A 39 -13.14 -0.89 3.18
C ILE A 39 -13.98 -1.46 4.32
N SER A 40 -14.98 -2.27 4.00
CA SER A 40 -15.85 -2.86 5.03
C SER A 40 -15.08 -3.81 5.95
N THR A 41 -14.18 -4.61 5.39
CA THR A 41 -13.35 -5.54 6.17
C THR A 41 -12.41 -4.78 7.11
N ALA A 42 -11.77 -3.71 6.63
CA ALA A 42 -10.87 -2.90 7.44
C ALA A 42 -11.60 -2.30 8.65
N LYS A 43 -12.83 -1.82 8.46
CA LYS A 43 -13.63 -1.25 9.54
C LYS A 43 -13.94 -2.28 10.64
N VAL A 44 -14.29 -3.49 10.24
CA VAL A 44 -14.72 -4.55 11.17
C VAL A 44 -13.53 -5.27 11.78
N LYS A 45 -12.55 -5.66 10.98
CA LYS A 45 -11.44 -6.49 11.42
C LYS A 45 -10.27 -5.72 12.02
N GLN A 46 -10.17 -4.43 11.75
CA GLN A 46 -9.10 -3.57 12.29
C GLN A 46 -7.71 -4.18 12.10
N PRO A 47 -7.29 -4.44 10.85
CA PRO A 47 -5.97 -5.03 10.61
C PRO A 47 -4.84 -4.10 11.06
N ASP A 48 -3.68 -4.69 11.29
CA ASP A 48 -2.47 -3.94 11.68
C ASP A 48 -1.77 -3.33 10.46
N LEU A 49 -2.03 -3.87 9.28
CA LEU A 49 -1.43 -3.42 8.01
C LEU A 49 -2.36 -3.80 6.86
N ILE A 50 -2.44 -2.94 5.86
CA ILE A 50 -3.17 -3.22 4.62
C ILE A 50 -2.17 -3.20 3.46
N LEU A 51 -2.13 -4.29 2.70
CA LEU A 51 -1.41 -4.37 1.42
C LEU A 51 -2.44 -4.25 0.31
N LEU A 52 -2.31 -3.24 -0.52
CA LEU A 52 -3.38 -2.79 -1.41
C LEU A 52 -2.88 -2.61 -2.83
N ASP A 53 -3.41 -3.40 -3.76
CA ASP A 53 -3.13 -3.25 -5.19
C ASP A 53 -3.59 -1.87 -5.68
N ILE A 54 -2.76 -1.20 -6.47
CA ILE A 54 -3.10 0.10 -7.05
C ILE A 54 -4.11 -0.06 -8.17
N MET A 55 -3.86 -0.99 -9.09
CA MET A 55 -4.65 -1.16 -10.32
C MET A 55 -5.71 -2.23 -10.16
N MET A 56 -6.91 -1.81 -9.79
CA MET A 56 -8.07 -2.72 -9.69
C MET A 56 -9.25 -2.14 -10.49
N PRO A 57 -10.11 -3.01 -11.06
CA PRO A 57 -11.31 -2.52 -11.73
C PRO A 57 -12.30 -1.89 -10.75
N LYS A 58 -13.14 -0.97 -11.23
CA LYS A 58 -14.19 -0.26 -10.50
C LYS A 58 -13.67 0.73 -9.47
N MET A 59 -12.88 0.31 -8.51
CA MET A 59 -12.31 1.17 -7.47
C MET A 59 -10.84 0.83 -7.33
N ASP A 60 -9.96 1.74 -7.79
CA ASP A 60 -8.52 1.51 -7.70
C ASP A 60 -7.99 1.68 -6.28
N GLY A 61 -6.71 1.31 -6.09
CA GLY A 61 -6.09 1.35 -4.77
C GLY A 61 -5.99 2.75 -4.18
N ASN A 62 -5.81 3.77 -5.00
CA ASN A 62 -5.75 5.14 -4.51
C ASN A 62 -7.10 5.60 -3.96
N GLU A 63 -8.19 5.24 -4.62
CA GLU A 63 -9.54 5.54 -4.13
C GLU A 63 -9.82 4.83 -2.80
N VAL A 64 -9.44 3.55 -2.70
CA VAL A 64 -9.61 2.77 -1.47
C VAL A 64 -8.83 3.42 -0.32
N ARG A 65 -7.56 3.74 -0.56
CA ARG A 65 -6.72 4.37 0.45
C ARG A 65 -7.27 5.71 0.90
N HIS A 66 -7.77 6.50 -0.05
CA HIS A 66 -8.38 7.79 0.24
C HIS A 66 -9.59 7.65 1.17
N LYS A 67 -10.47 6.68 0.87
CA LYS A 67 -11.64 6.41 1.70
C LYS A 67 -11.27 5.89 3.09
N LEU A 68 -10.22 5.07 3.18
CA LEU A 68 -9.73 4.59 4.46
C LEU A 68 -9.16 5.74 5.31
N ALA A 69 -8.50 6.70 4.68
CA ALA A 69 -7.92 7.86 5.36
C ALA A 69 -8.98 8.84 5.88
N GLU A 70 -10.18 8.85 5.28
CA GLU A 70 -11.27 9.73 5.69
C GLU A 70 -12.07 9.20 6.89
N ASP A 71 -12.01 7.90 7.17
CA ASP A 71 -12.81 7.28 8.23
C ASP A 71 -12.00 7.19 9.52
N PRO A 72 -12.50 7.72 10.65
CA PRO A 72 -11.79 7.65 11.93
C PRO A 72 -11.44 6.24 12.38
N ARG A 73 -12.18 5.22 11.91
CA ARG A 73 -11.95 3.82 12.30
C ARG A 73 -10.78 3.19 11.55
N THR A 74 -10.37 3.75 10.41
CA THR A 74 -9.36 3.14 9.53
C THR A 74 -8.19 4.08 9.19
N LYS A 75 -8.30 5.37 9.49
CA LYS A 75 -7.31 6.37 9.08
C LYS A 75 -5.90 6.10 9.58
N ASP A 76 -5.75 5.45 10.73
CA ASP A 76 -4.44 5.21 11.33
C ASP A 76 -3.83 3.85 10.96
N ILE A 77 -4.56 3.03 10.20
CA ILE A 77 -4.03 1.76 9.72
C ILE A 77 -3.02 2.02 8.61
N PRO A 78 -1.78 1.55 8.73
CA PRO A 78 -0.78 1.77 7.68
C PRO A 78 -1.17 1.01 6.40
N VAL A 79 -1.00 1.68 5.27
CA VAL A 79 -1.30 1.14 3.93
C VAL A 79 -0.05 1.18 3.07
N ALA A 80 0.32 0.04 2.51
CA ALA A 80 1.36 -0.07 1.51
C ALA A 80 0.75 -0.59 0.21
N HIS A 81 1.22 -0.08 -0.92
CA HIS A 81 0.68 -0.49 -2.22
C HIS A 81 1.47 -1.64 -2.85
N LEU A 82 0.74 -2.57 -3.45
CA LEU A 82 1.29 -3.56 -4.38
C LEU A 82 1.20 -2.93 -5.77
N SER A 83 2.33 -2.84 -6.48
CA SER A 83 2.43 -2.06 -7.70
C SER A 83 3.16 -2.82 -8.80
N ALA A 84 2.58 -2.90 -9.99
CA ALA A 84 3.27 -3.47 -11.14
C ALA A 84 4.31 -2.49 -11.68
N VAL A 85 5.32 -3.00 -12.37
CA VAL A 85 6.27 -2.17 -13.12
C VAL A 85 5.48 -1.39 -14.18
N GLY A 86 5.65 -0.07 -14.20
CA GLY A 86 4.94 0.79 -15.15
C GLY A 86 3.80 1.61 -14.54
N ASP A 87 3.45 1.38 -13.29
CA ASP A 87 2.38 2.14 -12.60
C ASP A 87 2.88 3.50 -12.09
N PHE A 88 3.71 4.19 -12.89
CA PHE A 88 4.39 5.39 -12.46
C PHE A 88 3.46 6.52 -12.03
N ASN A 89 2.44 6.80 -12.83
CA ASN A 89 1.49 7.88 -12.53
C ASN A 89 0.71 7.60 -11.24
N GLN A 90 0.31 6.36 -11.02
CA GLN A 90 -0.39 5.94 -9.81
C GLN A 90 0.52 6.00 -8.60
N GLN A 91 1.80 5.67 -8.75
CA GLN A 91 2.79 5.79 -7.69
C GLN A 91 2.99 7.25 -7.27
N LEU A 92 3.08 8.18 -8.24
CA LEU A 92 3.19 9.60 -7.95
C LEU A 92 1.99 10.10 -7.15
N GLU A 93 0.79 9.75 -7.59
CA GLU A 93 -0.44 10.10 -6.90
C GLU A 93 -0.47 9.58 -5.47
N ALA A 94 -0.07 8.32 -5.27
CA ALA A 94 -0.03 7.72 -3.95
C ALA A 94 1.03 8.34 -3.05
N TYR A 95 2.18 8.75 -3.58
CA TYR A 95 3.18 9.50 -2.81
C TYR A 95 2.62 10.81 -2.29
N ASP A 96 1.84 11.51 -3.09
CA ASP A 96 1.21 12.77 -2.68
C ASP A 96 0.14 12.57 -1.61
N GLU A 97 -0.54 11.43 -1.61
CA GLU A 97 -1.67 11.17 -0.73
C GLU A 97 -1.35 10.35 0.51
N GLY A 98 -0.10 9.96 0.73
CA GLY A 98 0.33 9.40 2.00
C GLY A 98 0.44 7.87 2.10
N ALA A 99 0.54 7.13 0.98
CA ALA A 99 0.91 5.72 1.04
C ALA A 99 2.31 5.58 1.65
N ILE A 100 2.55 4.60 2.51
CA ILE A 100 3.81 4.50 3.25
C ILE A 100 4.90 3.81 2.43
N ASP A 101 4.54 2.84 1.60
CA ASP A 101 5.51 2.04 0.87
C ASP A 101 4.91 1.46 -0.41
N TYR A 102 5.79 1.01 -1.29
CA TYR A 102 5.46 0.29 -2.52
C TYR A 102 6.18 -1.04 -2.53
N ILE A 103 5.45 -2.09 -2.85
CA ILE A 103 6.02 -3.42 -3.06
C ILE A 103 5.79 -3.75 -4.53
N THR A 104 6.86 -3.75 -5.32
CA THR A 104 6.77 -3.92 -6.77
C THR A 104 6.54 -5.37 -7.14
N LYS A 105 5.56 -5.62 -8.01
CA LYS A 105 5.29 -6.94 -8.57
C LYS A 105 6.15 -7.16 -9.82
N PRO A 106 6.72 -8.35 -10.03
CA PRO A 106 6.73 -9.47 -9.10
C PRO A 106 7.69 -9.24 -7.94
N PHE A 107 7.35 -9.73 -6.77
CA PHE A 107 8.20 -9.62 -5.58
C PHE A 107 8.71 -10.99 -5.15
N ALA A 108 9.92 -11.03 -4.59
CA ALA A 108 10.44 -12.24 -3.96
C ALA A 108 9.78 -12.41 -2.57
N PRO A 109 9.48 -13.64 -2.14
CA PRO A 109 8.88 -13.86 -0.81
C PRO A 109 9.66 -13.23 0.33
N GLN A 110 10.98 -13.30 0.30
CA GLN A 110 11.81 -12.69 1.35
C GLN A 110 11.71 -11.17 1.37
N ASP A 111 11.56 -10.54 0.21
CA ASP A 111 11.38 -9.09 0.13
C ASP A 111 10.03 -8.68 0.71
N LEU A 112 8.97 -9.43 0.39
CA LEU A 112 7.66 -9.19 0.97
C LEU A 112 7.69 -9.32 2.50
N ARG A 113 8.33 -10.36 3.01
CA ARG A 113 8.47 -10.55 4.46
C ARG A 113 9.19 -9.38 5.12
N GLN A 114 10.25 -8.87 4.48
CA GLN A 114 11.03 -7.75 5.02
C GLN A 114 10.19 -6.46 5.03
N HIS A 115 9.50 -6.16 3.94
CA HIS A 115 8.62 -5.00 3.88
C HIS A 115 7.55 -5.05 4.98
N VAL A 116 6.93 -6.21 5.17
CA VAL A 116 5.89 -6.38 6.18
C VAL A 116 6.45 -6.19 7.58
N ALA A 117 7.60 -6.78 7.88
CA ALA A 117 8.23 -6.64 9.18
C ALA A 117 8.56 -5.17 9.48
N ASP A 118 9.09 -4.45 8.50
CA ASP A 118 9.43 -3.03 8.65
C ASP A 118 8.19 -2.17 8.85
N LEU A 119 7.13 -2.45 8.10
CA LEU A 119 5.88 -1.69 8.19
C LEU A 119 5.13 -1.91 9.50
N LEU A 120 5.33 -3.05 10.14
CA LEU A 120 4.73 -3.37 11.44
C LEU A 120 5.55 -2.84 12.62
N ASP A 121 6.78 -2.40 12.39
CA ASP A 121 7.64 -1.80 13.39
C ASP A 121 7.40 -0.29 13.45
N PRO A 122 6.87 0.26 14.57
CA PRO A 122 6.54 1.69 14.64
C PRO A 122 7.73 2.62 14.39
N LEU A 123 8.93 2.25 14.84
CA LEU A 123 10.12 3.07 14.63
C LEU A 123 10.55 3.10 13.17
N LYS A 124 10.58 1.94 12.52
CA LYS A 124 10.90 1.86 11.10
C LYS A 124 9.84 2.52 10.23
N ARG A 125 8.58 2.40 10.61
CA ARG A 125 7.48 3.05 9.90
C ARG A 125 7.63 4.57 9.93
N GLU A 126 8.04 5.14 11.06
CA GLU A 126 8.29 6.58 11.15
C GLU A 126 9.45 7.02 10.27
N GLU A 127 10.52 6.23 10.19
CA GLU A 127 11.64 6.50 9.28
C GLU A 127 11.18 6.47 7.83
N MET A 128 10.38 5.48 7.45
CA MET A 128 9.83 5.35 6.11
C MET A 128 8.95 6.55 5.74
N LYS A 129 8.14 7.02 6.66
CA LYS A 129 7.30 8.22 6.45
C LYS A 129 8.15 9.46 6.21
N ARG A 130 9.23 9.63 6.97
CA ARG A 130 10.14 10.77 6.81
C ARG A 130 10.86 10.74 5.46
N GLU A 131 11.41 9.60 5.09
CA GLU A 131 12.08 9.44 3.79
C GLU A 131 11.13 9.68 2.64
N ARG A 132 9.91 9.22 2.80
CA ARG A 132 8.89 9.38 1.81
C ARG A 132 8.45 10.82 1.62
N ALA A 133 8.33 11.59 2.69
CA ALA A 133 8.04 13.02 2.61
C ALA A 133 9.13 13.74 1.81
N LYS A 134 10.39 13.37 1.98
CA LYS A 134 11.50 13.90 1.19
C LYS A 134 11.39 13.52 -0.28
N LYS A 135 11.09 12.25 -0.58
CA LYS A 135 10.92 11.77 -1.95
C LYS A 135 9.74 12.44 -2.65
N SER A 136 8.63 12.61 -1.94
CA SER A 136 7.45 13.29 -2.48
C SER A 136 7.77 14.73 -2.86
N GLY A 137 8.48 15.45 -2.01
CA GLY A 137 8.92 16.82 -2.30
C GLY A 137 9.83 16.88 -3.54
N LYS A 138 10.79 15.97 -3.66
CA LYS A 138 11.68 15.89 -4.83
C LYS A 138 10.91 15.58 -6.10
N VAL A 139 9.97 14.65 -6.04
CA VAL A 139 9.16 14.27 -7.20
C VAL A 139 8.30 15.45 -7.65
N ARG A 140 7.67 16.16 -6.73
CA ARG A 140 6.88 17.36 -7.06
C ARG A 140 7.73 18.42 -7.75
N THR A 141 8.93 18.65 -7.25
CA THR A 141 9.85 19.60 -7.84
C THR A 141 10.21 19.22 -9.26
N ILE A 142 10.54 17.96 -9.51
CA ILE A 142 10.88 17.46 -10.85
C ILE A 142 9.69 17.62 -11.80
N VAL A 143 8.50 17.22 -11.39
CA VAL A 143 7.29 17.34 -12.21
C VAL A 143 7.00 18.79 -12.55
N GLU A 144 7.16 19.70 -11.60
CA GLU A 144 6.95 21.12 -11.82
C GLU A 144 7.95 21.70 -12.82
N ILE A 145 9.21 21.31 -12.71
CA ILE A 145 10.25 21.73 -13.67
C ILE A 145 9.92 21.23 -15.07
N MET A 146 9.50 19.97 -15.21
CA MET A 146 9.12 19.39 -16.49
C MET A 146 7.93 20.11 -17.11
N ARG A 147 6.93 20.46 -16.31
CA ARG A 147 5.75 21.22 -16.78
C ARG A 147 6.15 22.60 -17.30
N ARG A 148 7.06 23.31 -16.60
CA ARG A 148 7.55 24.62 -17.02
C ARG A 148 8.31 24.53 -18.34
N THR A 149 9.07 23.46 -18.53
CA THR A 149 9.81 23.23 -19.77
C THR A 149 8.87 22.97 -20.94
N ASP A 150 7.81 22.20 -20.73
CA ASP A 150 6.84 21.84 -21.78
C ASP A 150 5.91 23.00 -22.15
N SER A 151 5.77 24.00 -21.30
CA SER A 151 4.86 25.12 -21.53
C SER A 151 5.44 26.22 -22.44
N LYS A 152 6.62 26.03 -22.98
CA LYS A 152 7.23 26.92 -23.97
C LYS A 152 6.87 26.47 -25.42
#